data_d5c08e4fc50d093d82bc6d9628667a1f
#
_entry.id   d5c08e4fc50d093d82bc6d9628667a1f
#
_cell.length_a   1.000
_cell.length_b   1.000
_cell.length_c   1.000
_cell.angle_alpha   90.00
_cell.angle_beta   90.00
_cell.angle_gamma   90.00
#
_symmetry.space_group_name_H-M   'P 1'
#
loop_
_entity.id
_entity.type
_entity.pdbx_description
1 polymer ?
#
loop_
_entity_poly.entity_id
_entity_poly.type
_entity_poly.pdbx_seq_one_letter_code
_entity_poly.pdbx_strand_id
1 'polypeptide(L)'
;PTINSDYSYVIVEDQSLGDDHAQTFPDKNLIKIKQSTYDGALRGSGRDRFTLAHEIGHLFLHKNISSFARSSSPSTKHKAFEDSEWQADCFAAELLMPFDDVRRCTSALEVQFKFGVSLQAAEVRWNKVRSEIEENK
;
A
#
# COMPACT_ATOMS: atom_id res chain seq x y z
N PRO A 1 8.00 12.75 19.14
CA PRO A 1 6.96 11.92 18.56
C PRO A 1 7.26 10.49 18.90
N THR A 2 6.43 9.95 19.67
CA THR A 2 6.54 8.55 20.00
C THR A 2 6.10 7.76 18.81
N ILE A 3 7.03 7.14 18.13
CA ILE A 3 6.70 6.00 17.31
C ILE A 3 6.00 5.04 18.24
N ASN A 4 4.77 4.70 17.93
CA ASN A 4 4.03 3.78 18.76
C ASN A 4 4.80 2.45 18.79
N SER A 5 5.42 2.15 19.92
CA SER A 5 6.24 0.96 20.10
C SER A 5 5.41 -0.34 19.98
N ASP A 6 4.08 -0.22 19.90
CA ASP A 6 3.20 -1.36 19.76
C ASP A 6 3.10 -1.90 18.35
N TYR A 7 3.54 -1.13 17.32
CA TYR A 7 3.55 -1.62 15.96
C TYR A 7 4.71 -2.58 15.74
N SER A 8 4.41 -3.70 15.09
CA SER A 8 5.43 -4.71 14.84
C SER A 8 5.19 -5.41 13.51
N TYR A 9 6.23 -6.05 13.02
CA TYR A 9 6.12 -6.93 11.88
C TYR A 9 6.90 -8.21 12.15
N VAL A 10 6.47 -9.30 11.50
CA VAL A 10 7.21 -10.57 11.55
C VAL A 10 7.35 -11.10 10.14
N ILE A 11 8.49 -11.72 9.87
CA ILE A 11 8.76 -12.36 8.59
C ILE A 11 8.49 -13.84 8.77
N VAL A 12 7.64 -14.40 7.90
CA VAL A 12 7.18 -15.77 7.99
C VAL A 12 7.58 -16.54 6.74
N GLU A 13 7.60 -17.87 6.85
CA GLU A 13 7.83 -18.74 5.71
C GLU A 13 6.73 -18.53 4.66
N ASP A 14 7.10 -18.63 3.38
CA ASP A 14 6.19 -18.34 2.27
C ASP A 14 4.89 -19.14 2.35
N GLN A 15 4.96 -20.42 2.70
CA GLN A 15 3.76 -21.25 2.77
C GLN A 15 2.81 -20.85 3.89
N SER A 16 3.25 -20.06 4.86
CA SER A 16 2.41 -19.66 6.00
C SER A 16 1.24 -18.74 5.61
N LEU A 17 1.38 -18.00 4.51
CA LEU A 17 0.37 -17.03 4.07
C LEU A 17 -0.36 -17.45 2.80
N GLY A 18 -0.12 -18.67 2.30
CA GLY A 18 -0.74 -19.13 1.06
C GLY A 18 -0.36 -18.25 -0.11
N ASP A 19 -1.36 -17.73 -0.82
CA ASP A 19 -1.14 -16.85 -1.98
C ASP A 19 -0.91 -15.39 -1.61
N ASP A 20 -1.14 -15.01 -0.37
CA ASP A 20 -0.94 -13.62 0.07
C ASP A 20 0.54 -13.32 0.26
N HIS A 21 0.98 -12.16 -0.19
CA HIS A 21 2.37 -11.71 -0.03
C HIS A 21 2.64 -11.15 1.36
N ALA A 22 1.62 -10.61 2.00
CA ALA A 22 1.66 -10.11 3.36
C ALA A 22 0.24 -10.05 3.89
N GLN A 23 0.10 -9.99 5.20
CA GLN A 23 -1.21 -9.88 5.85
C GLN A 23 -1.10 -8.91 7.02
N THR A 24 -2.09 -8.00 7.12
CA THR A 24 -2.16 -7.03 8.20
C THR A 24 -3.22 -7.44 9.21
N PHE A 25 -2.86 -7.31 10.48
CA PHE A 25 -3.76 -7.53 11.60
C PHE A 25 -3.86 -6.21 12.37
N PRO A 26 -4.76 -5.29 11.94
CA PRO A 26 -4.80 -3.94 12.52
C PRO A 26 -5.08 -3.93 14.01
N ASP A 27 -5.92 -4.84 14.50
CA ASP A 27 -6.27 -4.94 15.92
C ASP A 27 -5.07 -5.32 16.78
N LYS A 28 -4.06 -5.95 16.18
CA LYS A 28 -2.84 -6.38 16.87
C LYS A 28 -1.64 -5.49 16.55
N ASN A 29 -1.83 -4.46 15.72
CA ASN A 29 -0.74 -3.61 15.22
C ASN A 29 0.39 -4.43 14.60
N LEU A 30 0.03 -5.46 13.83
CA LEU A 30 0.97 -6.45 13.33
C LEU A 30 0.82 -6.64 11.82
N ILE A 31 1.96 -6.75 11.13
CA ILE A 31 2.03 -7.15 9.73
C ILE A 31 2.86 -8.44 9.65
N LYS A 32 2.31 -9.47 9.01
CA LYS A 32 3.08 -10.68 8.67
C LYS A 32 3.51 -10.59 7.22
N ILE A 33 4.80 -10.78 6.97
CA ILE A 33 5.39 -10.60 5.64
C ILE A 33 6.05 -11.90 5.21
N LYS A 34 5.73 -12.37 4.00
CA LYS A 34 6.44 -13.50 3.41
C LYS A 34 7.92 -13.19 3.28
N GLN A 35 8.76 -14.19 3.55
CA GLN A 35 10.20 -14.05 3.39
C GLN A 35 10.57 -13.58 1.98
N SER A 36 9.94 -14.17 0.95
CA SER A 36 10.24 -13.80 -0.44
C SER A 36 9.83 -12.35 -0.75
N THR A 37 8.74 -11.86 -0.17
CA THR A 37 8.30 -10.48 -0.35
C THR A 37 9.28 -9.51 0.33
N TYR A 38 9.68 -9.83 1.54
CA TYR A 38 10.66 -9.03 2.27
C TYR A 38 11.99 -8.94 1.51
N ASP A 39 12.50 -10.09 1.06
CA ASP A 39 13.75 -10.15 0.31
C ASP A 39 13.64 -9.39 -1.01
N GLY A 40 12.50 -9.50 -1.70
CA GLY A 40 12.25 -8.77 -2.94
C GLY A 40 12.26 -7.27 -2.73
N ALA A 41 11.62 -6.80 -1.66
CA ALA A 41 11.62 -5.37 -1.33
C ALA A 41 13.04 -4.85 -1.06
N LEU A 42 13.84 -5.63 -0.32
CA LEU A 42 15.23 -5.26 -0.05
C LEU A 42 16.09 -5.21 -1.33
N ARG A 43 15.76 -6.06 -2.31
CA ARG A 43 16.48 -6.06 -3.60
C ARG A 43 15.98 -5.00 -4.57
N GLY A 44 14.97 -4.21 -4.18
CA GLY A 44 14.45 -3.13 -5.00
C GLY A 44 13.27 -3.50 -5.87
N SER A 45 12.60 -4.63 -5.62
CA SER A 45 11.36 -4.97 -6.33
C SER A 45 10.28 -3.93 -6.05
N GLY A 46 9.88 -3.19 -7.08
CA GLY A 46 8.83 -2.17 -6.95
C GLY A 46 7.49 -2.76 -6.51
N ARG A 47 7.17 -3.95 -7.04
CA ARG A 47 5.94 -4.66 -6.67
C ARG A 47 5.93 -5.00 -5.18
N ASP A 48 7.03 -5.57 -4.67
CA ASP A 48 7.11 -5.97 -3.28
C ASP A 48 7.09 -4.76 -2.35
N ARG A 49 7.77 -3.69 -2.72
CA ARG A 49 7.74 -2.44 -1.96
C ARG A 49 6.33 -1.86 -1.91
N PHE A 50 5.61 -1.89 -3.03
CA PHE A 50 4.22 -1.40 -3.09
C PHE A 50 3.32 -2.25 -2.19
N THR A 51 3.50 -3.58 -2.21
CA THR A 51 2.76 -4.49 -1.34
C THR A 51 2.94 -4.12 0.14
N LEU A 52 4.17 -3.86 0.56
CA LEU A 52 4.43 -3.49 1.96
C LEU A 52 3.82 -2.14 2.29
N ALA A 53 3.92 -1.16 1.40
CA ALA A 53 3.30 0.16 1.61
C ALA A 53 1.78 0.05 1.71
N HIS A 54 1.16 -0.80 0.89
CA HIS A 54 -0.27 -1.08 0.93
C HIS A 54 -0.69 -1.66 2.30
N GLU A 55 0.07 -2.63 2.81
CA GLU A 55 -0.22 -3.22 4.11
C GLU A 55 -0.03 -2.22 5.25
N ILE A 56 0.96 -1.34 5.15
CA ILE A 56 1.12 -0.24 6.11
C ILE A 56 -0.11 0.67 6.08
N GLY A 57 -0.66 0.91 4.89
CA GLY A 57 -1.90 1.68 4.74
C GLY A 57 -3.06 1.05 5.50
N HIS A 58 -3.24 -0.26 5.37
CA HIS A 58 -4.27 -0.97 6.16
C HIS A 58 -4.04 -0.80 7.65
N LEU A 59 -2.79 -0.91 8.09
CA LEU A 59 -2.45 -0.81 9.50
C LEU A 59 -2.87 0.53 10.10
N PHE A 60 -2.62 1.63 9.38
CA PHE A 60 -2.91 2.96 9.89
C PHE A 60 -4.34 3.43 9.65
N LEU A 61 -4.98 2.97 8.59
CA LEU A 61 -6.26 3.52 8.15
C LEU A 61 -7.46 2.65 8.54
N HIS A 62 -7.27 1.35 8.73
CA HIS A 62 -8.40 0.43 8.78
C HIS A 62 -8.50 -0.39 10.06
N LYS A 63 -8.08 0.18 11.17
CA LYS A 63 -8.05 -0.51 12.46
C LYS A 63 -9.40 -1.10 12.86
N ASN A 64 -10.51 -0.45 12.49
CA ASN A 64 -11.86 -0.85 12.89
C ASN A 64 -12.66 -1.50 11.76
N ILE A 65 -12.07 -1.66 10.58
CA ILE A 65 -12.82 -2.15 9.42
C ILE A 65 -13.29 -3.60 9.62
N SER A 66 -12.44 -4.45 10.18
CA SER A 66 -12.80 -5.86 10.38
C SER A 66 -14.00 -6.02 11.32
N SER A 67 -14.04 -5.22 12.40
CA SER A 67 -15.16 -5.24 13.34
C SER A 67 -16.43 -4.72 12.69
N PHE A 68 -16.33 -3.63 11.95
CA PHE A 68 -17.45 -3.07 11.20
C PHE A 68 -17.99 -4.07 10.17
N ALA A 69 -17.10 -4.70 9.41
CA ALA A 69 -17.48 -5.66 8.38
C ALA A 69 -18.18 -6.88 8.95
N ARG A 70 -17.80 -7.31 10.15
CA ARG A 70 -18.42 -8.47 10.81
C ARG A 70 -19.86 -8.21 11.25
N SER A 71 -20.19 -6.98 11.60
CA SER A 71 -21.52 -6.60 12.08
C SER A 71 -22.47 -6.13 11.00
N SER A 72 -21.99 -5.99 9.76
CA SER A 72 -22.77 -5.44 8.64
C SER A 72 -23.35 -6.54 7.74
N SER A 73 -24.33 -6.15 6.89
CA SER A 73 -24.85 -7.04 5.87
C SER A 73 -23.76 -7.45 4.87
N PRO A 74 -23.91 -8.56 4.14
CA PRO A 74 -22.92 -8.99 3.16
C PRO A 74 -22.56 -7.92 2.13
N SER A 75 -23.54 -7.17 1.65
CA SER A 75 -23.29 -6.09 0.66
C SER A 75 -22.49 -4.96 1.28
N THR A 76 -22.77 -4.60 2.55
CA THR A 76 -22.02 -3.57 3.26
C THR A 76 -20.59 -4.03 3.54
N LYS A 77 -20.41 -5.30 3.90
CA LYS A 77 -19.08 -5.87 4.11
C LYS A 77 -18.23 -5.79 2.84
N HIS A 78 -18.82 -6.14 1.69
CA HIS A 78 -18.12 -6.13 0.41
C HIS A 78 -17.69 -4.71 0.06
N LYS A 79 -18.60 -3.74 0.21
CA LYS A 79 -18.27 -2.34 -0.07
C LYS A 79 -17.17 -1.81 0.87
N ALA A 80 -17.25 -2.12 2.15
CA ALA A 80 -16.22 -1.70 3.12
C ALA A 80 -14.86 -2.28 2.76
N PHE A 81 -14.82 -3.53 2.32
CA PHE A 81 -13.60 -4.18 1.90
C PHE A 81 -13.01 -3.51 0.65
N GLU A 82 -13.83 -3.26 -0.37
CA GLU A 82 -13.39 -2.58 -1.60
C GLU A 82 -12.85 -1.18 -1.30
N ASP A 83 -13.54 -0.42 -0.46
CA ASP A 83 -13.12 0.93 -0.09
C ASP A 83 -11.78 0.90 0.67
N SER A 84 -11.61 -0.09 1.56
CA SER A 84 -10.37 -0.20 2.32
C SER A 84 -9.19 -0.56 1.42
N GLU A 85 -9.39 -1.42 0.42
CA GLU A 85 -8.35 -1.78 -0.54
C GLU A 85 -7.96 -0.59 -1.40
N TRP A 86 -8.93 0.16 -1.88
CA TRP A 86 -8.69 1.37 -2.65
C TRP A 86 -7.91 2.41 -1.82
N GLN A 87 -8.30 2.61 -0.57
CA GLN A 87 -7.63 3.56 0.32
C GLN A 87 -6.19 3.14 0.61
N ALA A 88 -5.95 1.84 0.80
CA ALA A 88 -4.61 1.33 1.01
C ALA A 88 -3.73 1.52 -0.22
N ASP A 89 -4.29 1.33 -1.42
CA ASP A 89 -3.57 1.59 -2.67
C ASP A 89 -3.22 3.07 -2.82
N CYS A 90 -4.16 3.96 -2.50
CA CYS A 90 -3.90 5.40 -2.54
C CYS A 90 -2.81 5.79 -1.54
N PHE A 91 -2.86 5.24 -0.34
CA PHE A 91 -1.84 5.46 0.67
C PHE A 91 -0.46 5.03 0.15
N ALA A 92 -0.38 3.82 -0.41
CA ALA A 92 0.88 3.30 -0.94
C ALA A 92 1.43 4.18 -2.05
N ALA A 93 0.57 4.62 -2.97
CA ALA A 93 0.98 5.47 -4.08
C ALA A 93 1.52 6.82 -3.58
N GLU A 94 0.83 7.44 -2.63
CA GLU A 94 1.27 8.72 -2.07
C GLU A 94 2.55 8.59 -1.25
N LEU A 95 2.68 7.49 -0.50
CA LEU A 95 3.88 7.25 0.30
C LEU A 95 5.11 7.06 -0.57
N LEU A 96 4.99 6.24 -1.61
CA LEU A 96 6.13 5.89 -2.47
C LEU A 96 6.41 6.91 -3.56
N MET A 97 5.40 7.65 -3.99
CA MET A 97 5.49 8.59 -5.10
C MET A 97 4.80 9.91 -4.73
N PRO A 98 5.43 10.74 -3.85
CA PRO A 98 4.79 11.98 -3.38
C PRO A 98 4.44 12.92 -4.53
N PHE A 99 3.29 13.59 -4.42
CA PHE A 99 2.74 14.45 -5.46
C PHE A 99 3.75 15.51 -5.95
N ASP A 100 4.35 16.24 -5.01
CA ASP A 100 5.27 17.32 -5.37
C ASP A 100 6.49 16.82 -6.13
N ASP A 101 6.96 15.62 -5.83
CA ASP A 101 8.11 15.04 -6.51
C ASP A 101 7.72 14.51 -7.89
N VAL A 102 6.55 13.87 -7.98
CA VAL A 102 6.06 13.32 -9.26
C VAL A 102 5.76 14.43 -10.26
N ARG A 103 5.18 15.53 -9.80
CA ARG A 103 4.84 16.63 -10.72
C ARG A 103 6.08 17.25 -11.38
N ARG A 104 7.24 17.08 -10.77
CA ARG A 104 8.52 17.57 -11.32
C ARG A 104 9.14 16.60 -12.31
N CYS A 105 8.63 15.39 -12.38
CA CYS A 105 9.10 14.40 -13.35
C CYS A 105 8.55 14.74 -14.76
N THR A 106 9.24 14.26 -15.78
CA THR A 106 8.87 14.52 -17.17
C THR A 106 8.15 13.34 -17.84
N SER A 107 8.14 12.17 -17.18
CA SER A 107 7.52 10.98 -17.74
C SER A 107 7.28 9.94 -16.64
N ALA A 108 6.40 8.98 -16.97
CA ALA A 108 6.18 7.84 -16.08
C ALA A 108 7.45 7.01 -15.89
N LEU A 109 8.29 6.90 -16.92
CA LEU A 109 9.54 6.18 -16.84
C LEU A 109 10.49 6.81 -15.83
N GLU A 110 10.54 8.15 -15.79
CA GLU A 110 11.33 8.86 -14.78
C GLU A 110 10.79 8.59 -13.36
N VAL A 111 9.46 8.55 -13.21
CA VAL A 111 8.84 8.20 -11.93
C VAL A 111 9.26 6.80 -11.49
N GLN A 112 9.24 5.84 -12.41
CA GLN A 112 9.66 4.48 -12.11
C GLN A 112 11.09 4.43 -11.58
N PHE A 113 12.01 5.07 -12.26
CA PHE A 113 13.42 5.10 -11.87
C PHE A 113 13.64 5.81 -10.55
N LYS A 114 13.01 6.98 -10.40
CA LYS A 114 13.26 7.84 -9.24
C LYS A 114 12.75 7.21 -7.94
N PHE A 115 11.59 6.56 -7.99
CA PHE A 115 10.94 6.05 -6.77
C PHE A 115 11.05 4.54 -6.59
N GLY A 116 11.62 3.83 -7.57
CA GLY A 116 11.82 2.38 -7.44
C GLY A 116 10.52 1.61 -7.37
N VAL A 117 9.54 1.99 -8.20
CA VAL A 117 8.23 1.33 -8.29
C VAL A 117 8.13 0.59 -9.62
N SER A 118 7.08 -0.22 -9.79
CA SER A 118 6.82 -0.87 -11.08
C SER A 118 6.42 0.17 -12.12
N LEU A 119 6.61 -0.15 -13.40
CA LEU A 119 6.18 0.74 -14.48
C LEU A 119 4.67 0.97 -14.42
N GLN A 120 3.90 -0.07 -14.14
CA GLN A 120 2.44 0.05 -14.03
C GLN A 120 2.06 1.05 -12.92
N ALA A 121 2.66 0.94 -11.75
CA ALA A 121 2.39 1.87 -10.65
C ALA A 121 2.81 3.30 -11.03
N ALA A 122 3.95 3.44 -11.70
CA ALA A 122 4.45 4.74 -12.16
C ALA A 122 3.48 5.39 -13.16
N GLU A 123 2.96 4.61 -14.10
CA GLU A 123 2.02 5.12 -15.11
C GLU A 123 0.72 5.58 -14.48
N VAL A 124 0.15 4.77 -13.59
CA VAL A 124 -1.10 5.13 -12.90
C VAL A 124 -0.91 6.41 -12.10
N ARG A 125 0.20 6.50 -11.35
CA ARG A 125 0.47 7.69 -10.53
C ARG A 125 0.74 8.93 -11.38
N TRP A 126 1.52 8.77 -12.44
CA TRP A 126 1.83 9.86 -13.37
C TRP A 126 0.55 10.46 -13.98
N ASN A 127 -0.33 9.58 -14.47
CA ASN A 127 -1.58 10.04 -15.08
C ASN A 127 -2.47 10.75 -14.06
N LYS A 128 -2.54 10.25 -12.84
CA LYS A 128 -3.36 10.87 -11.80
C LYS A 128 -2.82 12.25 -11.42
N VAL A 129 -1.51 12.37 -11.25
CA VAL A 129 -0.89 13.65 -10.89
C VAL A 129 -1.09 14.67 -12.02
N ARG A 130 -0.91 14.26 -13.27
CA ARG A 130 -1.15 15.15 -14.41
C ARG A 130 -2.60 15.61 -14.47
N SER A 131 -3.53 14.70 -14.24
CA SER A 131 -4.97 15.03 -14.19
C SER A 131 -5.26 16.08 -13.10
N GLU A 132 -4.70 15.91 -11.91
CA GLU A 132 -4.89 16.85 -10.81
C GLU A 132 -4.30 18.23 -11.12
N ILE A 133 -3.16 18.30 -11.80
CA ILE A 133 -2.55 19.55 -12.23
C ILE A 133 -3.47 20.27 -13.22
N GLU A 134 -4.04 19.53 -14.17
CA GLU A 134 -4.94 20.12 -15.17
C GLU A 134 -6.24 20.64 -14.56
N GLU A 135 -6.79 19.94 -13.57
CA GLU A 135 -8.00 20.36 -12.86
C GLU A 135 -7.81 21.67 -12.10
N ASN A 136 -6.60 21.95 -11.65
CA ASN A 136 -6.29 23.12 -10.82
C ASN A 136 -5.77 24.33 -11.64
N LYS A 137 -5.85 24.27 -12.96
CA LYS A 137 -5.49 25.41 -13.81
C LYS A 137 -6.61 26.42 -13.95
#